data_26ae6c8dfa17b50213854e4fc8b878c5
#
_entry.id   26ae6c8dfa17b50213854e4fc8b878c5
#
_cell.length_a   1.000
_cell.length_b   1.000
_cell.length_c   1.000
_cell.angle_alpha   90.00
_cell.angle_beta   90.00
_cell.angle_gamma   90.00
#
_symmetry.space_group_name_H-M   'P 1'
#
loop_
_entity.id
_entity.type
_entity.pdbx_description
1 polymer ?
#
loop_
_entity_poly.entity_id
_entity_poly.type
_entity_poly.pdbx_seq_one_letter_code
_entity_poly.pdbx_strand_id
1 'polypeptide(L)'
;FSPKMLVYENLKNENVLKHFKNRFAQLDTLLNHPIWVKSPVINLGLNSQHTADIRNTDSLYWAKTAHEQLAIARHNGLEVTGQVYARPDAYFDADNDDAEQVSKYKAKTQAELGWNIINSKFYQGKEKKAKVALANELSRLQSKKRLTADIYEKAAEELTEQYNFYIGTIIAHRLDNLDIMNEAYQFMLEKDRISNDKMLKVMNEKLAAEYDISILCSNRDISNKPIYRMKPTRILVDTTALWHHIDEESIDARIVMVKEQIADNDSKLANYLSTTRITPFARWSSYWQSNNKISNNGDIGVRFTIPIYNENPRKRKALETEKEIIRSSRSTDVKEIKQSVGILLKRIENLN
;
A
#
# COMPACT_ATOMS: atom_id res chain seq x y z
N PHE A 1 2.56 42.27 -30.09
CA PHE A 1 3.22 42.62 -31.38
C PHE A 1 2.14 43.04 -32.35
N SER A 2 2.07 44.34 -32.69
CA SER A 2 1.20 44.80 -33.78
C SER A 2 1.88 44.48 -35.11
N PRO A 3 1.21 43.85 -36.08
CA PRO A 3 1.76 43.66 -37.40
C PRO A 3 2.29 44.96 -38.07
N LYS A 4 1.74 46.09 -37.67
CA LYS A 4 2.18 47.44 -38.12
C LYS A 4 3.58 47.80 -37.65
N MET A 5 4.08 47.25 -36.54
CA MET A 5 5.45 47.51 -36.05
C MET A 5 6.54 46.76 -36.84
N LEU A 6 6.19 45.74 -37.56
CA LEU A 6 7.12 44.92 -38.34
C LEU A 6 7.24 45.38 -39.80
N VAL A 7 6.29 46.17 -40.28
CA VAL A 7 6.31 46.74 -41.60
C VAL A 7 7.10 48.07 -41.55
N TYR A 8 8.36 47.99 -41.18
CA TYR A 8 9.27 49.11 -41.46
C TYR A 8 9.68 49.00 -42.94
N GLU A 9 9.49 50.08 -43.65
CA GLU A 9 9.83 50.29 -45.08
C GLU A 9 11.27 49.91 -45.46
N ASN A 10 12.08 49.49 -44.50
CA ASN A 10 13.50 49.21 -44.64
C ASN A 10 13.91 47.76 -44.35
N LEU A 11 13.00 46.88 -44.15
CA LEU A 11 13.28 45.41 -44.16
C LEU A 11 13.41 45.00 -45.63
N LYS A 12 14.58 45.21 -46.22
CA LYS A 12 14.88 44.78 -47.61
C LYS A 12 14.98 43.28 -47.79
N ASN A 13 14.92 42.51 -46.70
CA ASN A 13 14.92 41.06 -46.81
C ASN A 13 13.48 40.56 -46.97
N GLU A 14 13.05 40.47 -48.21
CA GLU A 14 11.72 39.99 -48.60
C GLU A 14 11.40 38.60 -48.05
N ASN A 15 12.42 37.77 -47.84
CA ASN A 15 12.23 36.43 -47.28
C ASN A 15 11.81 36.44 -45.81
N VAL A 16 12.42 37.24 -45.00
CA VAL A 16 12.06 37.40 -43.56
C VAL A 16 10.66 38.00 -43.45
N LEU A 17 10.35 39.02 -44.24
CA LEU A 17 9.03 39.64 -44.23
C LEU A 17 7.94 38.69 -44.69
N LYS A 18 8.20 37.89 -45.74
CA LYS A 18 7.29 36.84 -46.24
C LYS A 18 7.07 35.76 -45.18
N HIS A 19 8.14 35.34 -44.53
CA HIS A 19 8.07 34.38 -43.46
C HIS A 19 7.21 34.87 -42.29
N PHE A 20 7.41 36.09 -41.83
CA PHE A 20 6.57 36.73 -40.81
C PHE A 20 5.10 36.77 -41.22
N LYS A 21 4.79 37.25 -42.46
CA LYS A 21 3.41 37.31 -42.93
C LYS A 21 2.74 35.96 -42.95
N ASN A 22 3.44 34.94 -43.45
CA ASN A 22 2.92 33.57 -43.45
C ASN A 22 2.69 33.05 -42.05
N ARG A 23 3.61 33.32 -41.12
CA ARG A 23 3.47 32.85 -39.74
C ARG A 23 2.34 33.56 -38.99
N PHE A 24 2.18 34.87 -39.19
CA PHE A 24 1.05 35.58 -38.64
C PHE A 24 -0.29 35.07 -39.18
N ALA A 25 -0.38 34.79 -40.48
CA ALA A 25 -1.59 34.22 -41.05
C ALA A 25 -1.90 32.81 -40.44
N GLN A 26 -0.88 32.01 -40.26
CA GLN A 26 -1.03 30.69 -39.58
C GLN A 26 -1.49 30.83 -38.14
N LEU A 27 -0.86 31.75 -37.38
CA LEU A 27 -1.24 32.00 -35.98
C LEU A 27 -2.65 32.56 -35.87
N ASP A 28 -3.02 33.50 -36.76
CA ASP A 28 -4.37 34.03 -36.79
C ASP A 28 -5.40 32.96 -37.05
N THR A 29 -5.11 32.04 -37.96
CA THR A 29 -5.95 30.86 -38.24
C THR A 29 -6.05 29.93 -37.02
N LEU A 30 -4.92 29.63 -36.37
CA LEU A 30 -4.89 28.76 -35.19
C LEU A 30 -5.61 29.38 -33.98
N LEU A 31 -5.50 30.73 -33.80
CA LEU A 31 -6.15 31.40 -32.70
C LEU A 31 -7.64 31.60 -32.91
N ASN A 32 -8.08 31.87 -34.16
CA ASN A 32 -9.48 32.08 -34.50
C ASN A 32 -10.25 30.77 -34.72
N HIS A 33 -9.55 29.70 -35.06
CA HIS A 33 -10.13 28.38 -35.26
C HIS A 33 -9.47 27.31 -34.37
N PRO A 34 -9.47 27.48 -33.03
CA PRO A 34 -8.88 26.52 -32.15
C PRO A 34 -9.67 25.21 -32.20
N ILE A 35 -8.97 24.09 -32.11
CA ILE A 35 -9.62 22.79 -31.90
C ILE A 35 -10.07 22.70 -30.46
N TRP A 36 -11.38 22.72 -30.25
CA TRP A 36 -11.95 22.51 -28.94
C TRP A 36 -11.92 21.03 -28.57
N VAL A 37 -11.18 20.67 -27.55
CA VAL A 37 -11.15 19.33 -26.98
C VAL A 37 -11.95 19.29 -25.69
N LYS A 38 -12.64 18.21 -25.45
CA LYS A 38 -13.24 17.96 -24.14
C LYS A 38 -12.11 17.77 -23.13
N SER A 39 -12.33 18.28 -21.91
CA SER A 39 -11.42 17.93 -20.82
C SER A 39 -11.23 16.42 -20.78
N PRO A 40 -10.00 15.93 -20.63
CA PRO A 40 -9.74 14.51 -20.54
C PRO A 40 -10.59 13.94 -19.40
N VAL A 41 -11.47 13.04 -19.72
CA VAL A 41 -12.27 12.32 -18.73
C VAL A 41 -11.46 11.10 -18.34
N ILE A 42 -10.80 11.19 -17.20
CA ILE A 42 -10.25 10.00 -16.59
C ILE A 42 -11.42 9.22 -16.03
N ASN A 43 -11.62 8.06 -16.59
CA ASN A 43 -12.54 7.11 -16.02
C ASN A 43 -11.86 6.49 -14.79
N LEU A 44 -12.01 7.13 -13.63
CA LEU A 44 -11.57 6.59 -12.33
C LEU A 44 -12.36 5.33 -11.95
N GLY A 45 -13.33 4.93 -12.77
CA GLY A 45 -13.97 3.63 -12.68
C GLY A 45 -12.92 2.54 -12.88
N LEU A 46 -12.90 1.59 -11.95
CA LEU A 46 -12.11 0.38 -12.05
C LEU A 46 -12.37 -0.25 -13.44
N ASN A 47 -11.38 -0.27 -14.30
CA ASN A 47 -11.53 -0.98 -15.56
C ASN A 47 -11.71 -2.49 -15.28
N SER A 48 -12.13 -3.25 -16.28
CA SER A 48 -12.41 -4.68 -16.13
C SER A 48 -11.20 -5.47 -15.59
N GLN A 49 -9.99 -5.07 -15.97
CA GLN A 49 -8.74 -5.72 -15.54
C GLN A 49 -8.46 -5.45 -14.06
N HIS A 50 -8.53 -4.20 -13.60
CA HIS A 50 -8.36 -3.85 -12.19
C HIS A 50 -9.41 -4.53 -11.30
N THR A 51 -10.65 -4.63 -11.78
CA THR A 51 -11.72 -5.33 -11.06
C THR A 51 -11.42 -6.83 -10.97
N ALA A 52 -10.85 -7.42 -12.03
CA ALA A 52 -10.43 -8.82 -12.04
C ALA A 52 -9.27 -9.07 -11.06
N ASP A 53 -8.27 -8.18 -11.03
CA ASP A 53 -7.10 -8.29 -10.13
C ASP A 53 -7.53 -8.19 -8.66
N ILE A 54 -8.42 -7.26 -8.32
CA ILE A 54 -8.98 -7.16 -6.97
C ILE A 54 -9.76 -8.43 -6.61
N ARG A 55 -10.60 -8.94 -7.52
CA ARG A 55 -11.38 -10.16 -7.30
C ARG A 55 -10.50 -11.39 -7.11
N ASN A 56 -9.45 -11.53 -7.92
CA ASN A 56 -8.50 -12.62 -7.80
C ASN A 56 -7.76 -12.56 -6.46
N THR A 57 -7.29 -11.38 -6.06
CA THR A 57 -6.64 -11.17 -4.77
C THR A 57 -7.57 -11.50 -3.62
N ASP A 58 -8.81 -11.02 -3.66
CA ASP A 58 -9.83 -11.33 -2.65
C ASP A 58 -10.09 -12.85 -2.56
N SER A 59 -10.18 -13.56 -3.68
CA SER A 59 -10.40 -15.00 -3.71
C SER A 59 -9.27 -15.78 -3.04
N LEU A 60 -8.01 -15.36 -3.23
CA LEU A 60 -6.85 -15.96 -2.58
C LEU A 60 -6.88 -15.78 -1.06
N TYR A 61 -7.25 -14.59 -0.57
CA TYR A 61 -7.41 -14.36 0.87
C TYR A 61 -8.55 -15.18 1.47
N TRP A 62 -9.67 -15.35 0.77
CA TRP A 62 -10.75 -16.23 1.20
C TRP A 62 -10.33 -17.68 1.25
N ALA A 63 -9.63 -18.18 0.24
CA ALA A 63 -9.11 -19.54 0.21
C ALA A 63 -8.12 -19.78 1.36
N LYS A 64 -7.18 -18.84 1.58
CA LYS A 64 -6.25 -18.88 2.70
C LYS A 64 -6.98 -18.97 4.04
N THR A 65 -7.97 -18.11 4.25
CA THR A 65 -8.78 -18.10 5.48
C THR A 65 -9.48 -19.45 5.71
N ALA A 66 -10.08 -20.00 4.66
CA ALA A 66 -10.76 -21.30 4.73
C ALA A 66 -9.78 -22.42 5.11
N HIS A 67 -8.60 -22.47 4.50
CA HIS A 67 -7.58 -23.49 4.83
C HIS A 67 -7.07 -23.36 6.27
N GLU A 68 -6.79 -22.14 6.74
CA GLU A 68 -6.33 -21.90 8.11
C GLU A 68 -7.42 -22.24 9.14
N GLN A 69 -8.68 -21.90 8.86
CA GLN A 69 -9.81 -22.28 9.73
C GLN A 69 -10.04 -23.79 9.76
N LEU A 70 -9.85 -24.49 8.63
CA LEU A 70 -9.91 -25.96 8.58
C LEU A 70 -8.77 -26.57 9.38
N ALA A 71 -7.55 -26.04 9.32
CA ALA A 71 -6.44 -26.49 10.14
C ALA A 71 -6.77 -26.38 11.64
N ILE A 72 -7.33 -25.24 12.08
CA ILE A 72 -7.78 -25.06 13.47
C ILE A 72 -8.92 -26.04 13.81
N ALA A 73 -9.86 -26.27 12.90
CA ALA A 73 -10.97 -27.18 13.12
C ALA A 73 -10.52 -28.63 13.28
N ARG A 74 -9.39 -29.01 12.65
CA ARG A 74 -8.80 -30.37 12.76
C ARG A 74 -7.90 -30.52 13.97
N HIS A 75 -7.46 -29.44 14.59
CA HIS A 75 -6.58 -29.49 15.77
C HIS A 75 -7.34 -30.00 16.99
N ASN A 76 -7.23 -31.29 17.25
CA ASN A 76 -7.94 -31.95 18.36
C ASN A 76 -7.23 -31.76 19.71
N GLY A 77 -6.03 -31.20 19.74
CA GLY A 77 -5.20 -31.08 20.95
C GLY A 77 -4.54 -32.43 21.37
N LEU A 78 -4.58 -33.46 20.53
CA LEU A 78 -3.86 -34.69 20.75
C LEU A 78 -2.40 -34.52 20.35
N GLU A 79 -1.50 -34.83 21.25
CA GLU A 79 -0.05 -34.71 21.06
C GLU A 79 0.58 -36.07 21.39
N VAL A 80 1.47 -36.55 20.53
CA VAL A 80 2.30 -37.72 20.77
C VAL A 80 3.72 -37.22 20.98
N THR A 81 4.26 -37.52 22.17
CA THR A 81 5.64 -37.18 22.50
C THR A 81 6.44 -38.47 22.70
N GLY A 82 7.58 -38.56 22.01
CA GLY A 82 8.55 -39.61 22.18
C GLY A 82 9.81 -39.06 22.86
N GLN A 83 10.31 -39.81 23.85
CA GLN A 83 11.55 -39.45 24.55
C GLN A 83 12.42 -40.68 24.67
N VAL A 84 13.71 -40.48 24.43
CA VAL A 84 14.72 -41.54 24.61
C VAL A 84 15.79 -41.00 25.56
N TYR A 85 16.01 -41.73 26.61
CA TYR A 85 17.03 -41.47 27.60
C TYR A 85 18.08 -42.57 27.57
N ALA A 86 19.36 -42.21 27.50
CA ALA A 86 20.46 -43.12 27.68
C ALA A 86 21.32 -42.63 28.85
N ARG A 87 21.75 -43.56 29.69
CA ARG A 87 22.65 -43.28 30.81
C ARG A 87 23.91 -44.12 30.63
N PRO A 88 24.93 -43.66 29.91
CA PRO A 88 26.13 -44.41 29.66
C PRO A 88 26.93 -44.71 30.93
N ASP A 89 26.84 -43.86 31.97
CA ASP A 89 27.64 -43.93 33.21
C ASP A 89 26.88 -44.54 34.40
N ALA A 90 25.89 -45.38 34.13
CA ALA A 90 25.19 -46.08 35.22
C ALA A 90 26.12 -47.13 35.87
N TYR A 91 27.00 -46.67 36.75
CA TYR A 91 27.77 -47.55 37.63
C TYR A 91 26.84 -48.23 38.64
N PHE A 92 26.96 -49.55 38.76
CA PHE A 92 26.33 -50.33 39.79
C PHE A 92 27.15 -50.27 41.04
N ASP A 93 26.63 -49.68 42.10
CA ASP A 93 27.07 -50.03 43.46
C ASP A 93 26.32 -51.31 43.85
N ALA A 94 26.99 -52.43 43.82
CA ALA A 94 26.47 -53.73 44.12
C ALA A 94 26.35 -54.05 45.64
N ASP A 95 26.76 -53.14 46.50
CA ASP A 95 26.97 -53.44 47.90
C ASP A 95 25.99 -52.88 48.92
N ASN A 96 24.81 -52.42 48.53
CA ASN A 96 23.74 -52.06 49.48
C ASN A 96 22.51 -52.93 49.32
N ASP A 97 22.47 -53.95 50.14
CA ASP A 97 21.37 -54.92 50.23
C ASP A 97 20.04 -54.37 50.77
N ASP A 98 19.96 -53.14 51.24
CA ASP A 98 18.80 -52.57 51.88
C ASP A 98 18.11 -51.37 51.19
N ALA A 99 18.51 -51.04 49.96
CA ALA A 99 17.78 -50.01 49.22
C ALA A 99 16.69 -50.66 48.35
N GLU A 100 15.41 -50.30 48.64
CA GLU A 100 14.28 -50.53 47.77
C GLU A 100 14.74 -50.48 46.29
N GLN A 101 14.42 -51.54 45.56
CA GLN A 101 14.85 -51.74 44.16
C GLN A 101 14.42 -50.56 43.26
N VAL A 102 15.18 -49.47 43.30
CA VAL A 102 15.17 -48.49 42.24
C VAL A 102 15.83 -49.17 41.04
N SER A 103 15.05 -49.77 40.17
CA SER A 103 15.55 -50.47 38.99
C SER A 103 16.36 -49.51 38.13
N LYS A 104 17.68 -49.57 38.26
CA LYS A 104 18.63 -48.75 37.51
C LYS A 104 18.54 -49.21 36.05
N TYR A 105 18.17 -48.31 35.14
CA TYR A 105 18.08 -48.61 33.72
C TYR A 105 19.22 -47.96 32.93
N LYS A 106 19.77 -48.63 31.93
CA LYS A 106 20.75 -48.11 30.98
C LYS A 106 20.13 -47.19 29.94
N ALA A 107 18.95 -47.54 29.49
CA ALA A 107 18.18 -46.71 28.56
C ALA A 107 16.67 -46.83 28.89
N LYS A 108 15.98 -45.75 28.57
CA LYS A 108 14.53 -45.65 28.68
C LYS A 108 13.99 -45.06 27.38
N THR A 109 13.02 -45.71 26.79
CA THR A 109 12.19 -45.14 25.75
C THR A 109 10.80 -44.87 26.33
N GLN A 110 10.22 -43.75 25.99
CA GLN A 110 8.92 -43.35 26.48
C GLN A 110 8.11 -42.78 25.32
N ALA A 111 6.90 -43.24 25.15
CA ALA A 111 5.90 -42.68 24.28
C ALA A 111 4.72 -42.19 25.12
N GLU A 112 4.29 -40.99 24.96
CA GLU A 112 3.18 -40.38 25.68
C GLU A 112 2.16 -39.84 24.68
N LEU A 113 0.91 -40.24 24.80
CA LEU A 113 -0.23 -39.64 24.12
C LEU A 113 -0.91 -38.69 25.11
N GLY A 114 -0.78 -37.40 24.91
CA GLY A 114 -1.41 -36.37 25.71
C GLY A 114 -2.57 -35.71 24.97
N TRP A 115 -3.58 -35.31 25.71
CA TRP A 115 -4.70 -34.53 25.17
C TRP A 115 -4.78 -33.18 25.84
N ASN A 116 -4.31 -32.15 25.14
CA ASN A 116 -4.39 -30.78 25.62
C ASN A 116 -5.77 -30.21 25.31
N ILE A 117 -6.72 -30.42 26.22
CA ILE A 117 -8.13 -30.03 26.05
C ILE A 117 -8.27 -28.54 25.86
N ILE A 118 -7.54 -27.73 26.63
CA ILE A 118 -7.66 -26.26 26.62
C ILE A 118 -7.11 -25.67 25.32
N ASN A 119 -6.03 -26.24 24.80
CA ASN A 119 -5.46 -25.78 23.50
C ASN A 119 -6.14 -26.40 22.29
N SER A 120 -7.17 -27.20 22.47
CA SER A 120 -7.92 -27.82 21.39
C SER A 120 -8.96 -26.92 20.75
N LYS A 121 -9.54 -27.37 19.64
CA LYS A 121 -10.68 -26.72 18.98
C LYS A 121 -11.89 -26.50 19.91
N PHE A 122 -12.00 -27.30 20.95
CA PHE A 122 -13.17 -27.26 21.85
C PHE A 122 -13.22 -26.04 22.73
N TYR A 123 -12.06 -25.50 23.13
CA TYR A 123 -12.01 -24.38 24.06
C TYR A 123 -11.62 -23.04 23.42
N GLN A 124 -10.65 -23.03 22.54
CA GLN A 124 -10.14 -21.81 21.89
C GLN A 124 -10.41 -21.73 20.39
N GLY A 125 -11.07 -22.73 19.84
CA GLY A 125 -11.23 -22.88 18.39
C GLY A 125 -11.99 -21.72 17.75
N LYS A 126 -12.96 -21.14 18.46
CA LYS A 126 -13.76 -20.00 17.97
C LYS A 126 -12.90 -18.74 17.87
N GLU A 127 -12.17 -18.41 18.91
CA GLU A 127 -11.32 -17.22 19.00
C GLU A 127 -10.12 -17.33 18.07
N LYS A 128 -9.52 -18.51 17.93
CA LYS A 128 -8.44 -18.77 16.96
C LYS A 128 -8.93 -18.61 15.52
N LYS A 129 -10.12 -19.12 15.19
CA LYS A 129 -10.72 -18.92 13.86
C LYS A 129 -11.03 -17.44 13.59
N ALA A 130 -11.53 -16.72 14.60
CA ALA A 130 -11.77 -15.28 14.49
C ALA A 130 -10.47 -14.52 14.29
N LYS A 131 -9.40 -14.86 15.03
CA LYS A 131 -8.08 -14.24 14.85
C LYS A 131 -7.56 -14.38 13.42
N VAL A 132 -7.64 -15.57 12.86
CA VAL A 132 -7.22 -15.85 11.48
C VAL A 132 -8.07 -15.06 10.48
N ALA A 133 -9.40 -15.05 10.67
CA ALA A 133 -10.29 -14.30 9.79
C ALA A 133 -9.97 -12.80 9.81
N LEU A 134 -9.79 -12.22 10.98
CA LEU A 134 -9.48 -10.80 11.14
C LEU A 134 -8.10 -10.43 10.59
N ALA A 135 -7.07 -11.28 10.82
CA ALA A 135 -5.73 -11.05 10.29
C ALA A 135 -5.71 -11.08 8.75
N ASN A 136 -6.42 -12.03 8.15
CA ASN A 136 -6.53 -12.13 6.69
C ASN A 136 -7.38 -10.99 6.11
N GLU A 137 -8.45 -10.57 6.79
CA GLU A 137 -9.25 -9.40 6.39
C GLU A 137 -8.42 -8.12 6.43
N LEU A 138 -7.60 -7.93 7.46
CA LEU A 138 -6.67 -6.80 7.53
C LEU A 138 -5.70 -6.80 6.34
N SER A 139 -5.10 -7.95 6.04
CA SER A 139 -4.18 -8.10 4.91
C SER A 139 -4.88 -7.83 3.57
N ARG A 140 -6.12 -8.29 3.42
CA ARG A 140 -6.96 -8.05 2.25
C ARG A 140 -7.24 -6.56 2.05
N LEU A 141 -7.64 -5.85 3.11
CA LEU A 141 -7.91 -4.43 3.06
C LEU A 141 -6.65 -3.61 2.74
N GLN A 142 -5.50 -3.98 3.31
CA GLN A 142 -4.21 -3.36 2.99
C GLN A 142 -3.82 -3.57 1.53
N SER A 143 -4.00 -4.79 1.01
CA SER A 143 -3.77 -5.08 -0.41
C SER A 143 -4.69 -4.26 -1.32
N LYS A 144 -5.98 -4.18 -0.97
CA LYS A 144 -6.95 -3.36 -1.70
C LYS A 144 -6.56 -1.88 -1.68
N LYS A 145 -6.11 -1.35 -0.53
CA LYS A 145 -5.63 0.03 -0.42
C LYS A 145 -4.48 0.31 -1.38
N ARG A 146 -3.48 -0.59 -1.44
CA ARG A 146 -2.33 -0.46 -2.37
C ARG A 146 -2.78 -0.47 -3.82
N LEU A 147 -3.58 -1.47 -4.22
CA LEU A 147 -4.10 -1.56 -5.60
C LEU A 147 -4.90 -0.31 -5.99
N THR A 148 -5.71 0.23 -5.08
CA THR A 148 -6.46 1.45 -5.33
C THR A 148 -5.53 2.66 -5.47
N ALA A 149 -4.50 2.78 -4.65
CA ALA A 149 -3.50 3.85 -4.74
C ALA A 149 -2.76 3.79 -6.10
N ASP A 150 -2.30 2.61 -6.52
CA ASP A 150 -1.62 2.41 -7.81
C ASP A 150 -2.51 2.80 -9.01
N ILE A 151 -3.83 2.55 -8.92
CA ILE A 151 -4.79 2.94 -9.96
C ILE A 151 -4.88 4.47 -10.05
N TYR A 152 -5.00 5.15 -8.91
CA TYR A 152 -5.07 6.61 -8.89
C TYR A 152 -3.77 7.26 -9.33
N GLU A 153 -2.62 6.71 -8.96
CA GLU A 153 -1.30 7.19 -9.38
C GLU A 153 -1.15 7.11 -10.90
N LYS A 154 -1.43 5.96 -11.49
CA LYS A 154 -1.41 5.78 -12.95
C LYS A 154 -2.39 6.72 -13.68
N ALA A 155 -3.59 6.90 -13.12
CA ALA A 155 -4.56 7.82 -13.69
C ALA A 155 -4.08 9.29 -13.62
N ALA A 156 -3.40 9.66 -12.53
CA ALA A 156 -2.81 10.99 -12.39
C ALA A 156 -1.62 11.20 -13.35
N GLU A 157 -0.78 10.18 -13.54
CA GLU A 157 0.32 10.20 -14.52
C GLU A 157 -0.22 10.38 -15.94
N GLU A 158 -1.22 9.58 -16.34
CA GLU A 158 -1.85 9.68 -17.67
C GLU A 158 -2.46 11.07 -17.90
N LEU A 159 -3.14 11.63 -16.89
CA LEU A 159 -3.67 12.98 -16.95
C LEU A 159 -2.56 14.02 -17.13
N THR A 160 -1.51 13.89 -16.36
CA THR A 160 -0.36 14.79 -16.42
C THR A 160 0.30 14.75 -17.79
N GLU A 161 0.49 13.55 -18.37
CA GLU A 161 1.02 13.41 -19.72
C GLU A 161 0.15 14.09 -20.78
N GLN A 162 -1.17 13.95 -20.67
CA GLN A 162 -2.10 14.59 -21.61
C GLN A 162 -2.03 16.12 -21.48
N TYR A 163 -2.01 16.67 -20.26
CA TYR A 163 -1.85 18.11 -20.07
C TYR A 163 -0.50 18.61 -20.56
N ASN A 164 0.57 17.90 -20.28
CA ASN A 164 1.91 18.23 -20.75
C ASN A 164 1.98 18.27 -22.29
N PHE A 165 1.31 17.35 -22.96
CA PHE A 165 1.18 17.36 -24.40
C PHE A 165 0.51 18.65 -24.92
N TYR A 166 -0.61 19.06 -24.33
CA TYR A 166 -1.31 20.28 -24.74
C TYR A 166 -0.51 21.55 -24.46
N ILE A 167 0.13 21.63 -23.28
CA ILE A 167 1.02 22.73 -22.94
C ILE A 167 2.21 22.78 -23.90
N GLY A 168 2.80 21.62 -24.20
CA GLY A 168 3.91 21.49 -25.14
C GLY A 168 3.59 22.02 -26.53
N THR A 169 2.36 21.78 -27.04
CA THR A 169 1.95 22.35 -28.35
C THR A 169 1.96 23.89 -28.35
N ILE A 170 1.55 24.50 -27.24
CA ILE A 170 1.56 25.97 -27.09
C ILE A 170 2.99 26.52 -27.04
N ILE A 171 3.87 25.83 -26.28
CA ILE A 171 5.28 26.23 -26.16
C ILE A 171 6.02 26.04 -27.48
N ALA A 172 5.72 24.97 -28.23
CA ALA A 172 6.29 24.77 -29.58
C ALA A 172 5.95 25.92 -30.52
N HIS A 173 4.70 26.37 -30.55
CA HIS A 173 4.33 27.56 -31.33
C HIS A 173 4.98 28.83 -30.83
N ARG A 174 5.20 28.97 -29.53
CA ARG A 174 5.96 30.06 -28.94
C ARG A 174 7.42 30.03 -29.41
N LEU A 175 8.03 28.83 -29.43
CA LEU A 175 9.40 28.66 -29.89
C LEU A 175 9.55 29.07 -31.36
N ASP A 176 8.66 28.58 -32.26
CA ASP A 176 8.63 28.97 -33.66
C ASP A 176 8.58 30.53 -33.81
N ASN A 177 7.77 31.19 -32.98
CA ASN A 177 7.69 32.67 -33.02
C ASN A 177 8.96 33.32 -32.49
N LEU A 178 9.59 32.79 -31.47
CA LEU A 178 10.85 33.28 -30.93
C LEU A 178 11.99 33.09 -31.94
N ASP A 179 12.00 32.02 -32.73
CA ASP A 179 12.96 31.78 -33.80
C ASP A 179 12.85 32.88 -34.87
N ILE A 180 11.64 33.18 -35.30
CA ILE A 180 11.40 34.27 -36.29
C ILE A 180 11.79 35.61 -35.69
N MET A 181 11.47 35.86 -34.43
CA MET A 181 11.87 37.10 -33.73
C MET A 181 13.38 37.21 -33.59
N ASN A 182 14.07 36.12 -33.32
CA ASN A 182 15.52 36.08 -33.24
C ASN A 182 16.17 36.45 -34.57
N GLU A 183 15.69 35.88 -35.68
CA GLU A 183 16.16 36.24 -37.04
C GLU A 183 15.93 37.72 -37.34
N ALA A 184 14.74 38.24 -37.04
CA ALA A 184 14.40 39.63 -37.26
C ALA A 184 15.26 40.57 -36.39
N TYR A 185 15.52 40.20 -35.15
CA TYR A 185 16.33 41.00 -34.23
C TYR A 185 17.82 40.99 -34.59
N GLN A 186 18.34 39.83 -35.09
CA GLN A 186 19.69 39.76 -35.65
C GLN A 186 19.85 40.77 -36.79
N PHE A 187 18.91 40.75 -37.75
CA PHE A 187 18.93 41.72 -38.86
C PHE A 187 18.85 43.18 -38.40
N MET A 188 18.01 43.48 -37.41
CA MET A 188 17.90 44.84 -36.84
C MET A 188 19.16 45.25 -36.07
N LEU A 189 19.85 44.34 -35.40
CA LEU A 189 21.09 44.58 -34.69
C LEU A 189 22.22 44.91 -35.69
N GLU A 190 22.33 44.16 -36.79
CA GLU A 190 23.28 44.43 -37.87
C GLU A 190 23.10 45.82 -38.48
N LYS A 191 21.91 46.43 -38.34
CA LYS A 191 21.57 47.77 -38.81
C LYS A 191 21.59 48.83 -37.68
N ASP A 192 22.17 48.49 -36.52
CA ASP A 192 22.21 49.38 -35.33
C ASP A 192 20.83 49.91 -34.87
N ARG A 193 19.77 49.19 -35.14
CA ARG A 193 18.40 49.62 -34.85
C ARG A 193 17.86 49.14 -33.52
N ILE A 194 18.48 48.13 -32.90
CA ILE A 194 18.11 47.59 -31.57
C ILE A 194 19.36 47.46 -30.73
N SER A 195 19.16 47.44 -29.40
CA SER A 195 20.22 47.18 -28.45
C SER A 195 20.46 45.66 -28.28
N ASN A 196 21.70 45.31 -27.92
CA ASN A 196 22.08 43.97 -27.57
C ASN A 196 21.19 43.36 -26.49
N ASP A 197 20.72 44.15 -25.51
CA ASP A 197 19.84 43.67 -24.42
C ASP A 197 18.54 43.09 -24.92
N LYS A 198 17.96 43.71 -25.99
CA LYS A 198 16.72 43.17 -26.59
C LYS A 198 16.95 41.84 -27.26
N MET A 199 18.08 41.69 -27.93
CA MET A 199 18.49 40.46 -28.57
C MET A 199 18.71 39.34 -27.54
N LEU A 200 19.49 39.63 -26.48
CA LEU A 200 19.75 38.68 -25.38
C LEU A 200 18.47 38.25 -24.68
N LYS A 201 17.50 39.14 -24.53
CA LYS A 201 16.20 38.81 -23.96
C LYS A 201 15.45 37.76 -24.79
N VAL A 202 15.41 37.92 -26.11
CA VAL A 202 14.76 36.94 -27.01
C VAL A 202 15.50 35.61 -26.98
N MET A 203 16.83 35.62 -26.98
CA MET A 203 17.63 34.42 -26.87
C MET A 203 17.36 33.66 -25.54
N ASN A 204 17.30 34.38 -24.43
CA ASN A 204 16.98 33.76 -23.14
C ASN A 204 15.56 33.19 -23.10
N GLU A 205 14.57 33.87 -23.66
CA GLU A 205 13.22 33.38 -23.77
C GLU A 205 13.13 32.12 -24.68
N LYS A 206 13.94 32.06 -25.75
CA LYS A 206 14.06 30.90 -26.62
C LYS A 206 14.64 29.71 -25.86
N LEU A 207 15.77 29.89 -25.18
CA LEU A 207 16.39 28.83 -24.38
C LEU A 207 15.45 28.31 -23.30
N ALA A 208 14.69 29.19 -22.63
CA ALA A 208 13.69 28.79 -21.66
C ALA A 208 12.57 27.95 -22.30
N ALA A 209 12.09 28.33 -23.49
CA ALA A 209 11.07 27.58 -24.19
C ALA A 209 11.58 26.20 -24.67
N GLU A 210 12.83 26.12 -25.15
CA GLU A 210 13.48 24.86 -25.54
C GLU A 210 13.61 23.92 -24.33
N TYR A 211 14.01 24.46 -23.18
CA TYR A 211 14.11 23.71 -21.93
C TYR A 211 12.74 23.19 -21.48
N ASP A 212 11.72 24.04 -21.48
CA ASP A 212 10.34 23.64 -21.11
C ASP A 212 9.81 22.51 -22.00
N ILE A 213 10.04 22.59 -23.33
CA ILE A 213 9.67 21.50 -24.27
C ILE A 213 10.40 20.22 -23.93
N SER A 214 11.70 20.30 -23.64
CA SER A 214 12.50 19.10 -23.33
C SER A 214 12.00 18.36 -22.09
N ILE A 215 11.50 19.10 -21.09
CA ILE A 215 10.92 18.52 -19.89
C ILE A 215 9.52 17.95 -20.13
N LEU A 216 8.65 18.72 -20.79
CA LEU A 216 7.24 18.38 -20.93
C LEU A 216 6.98 17.28 -21.96
N CYS A 217 7.82 17.18 -22.98
CA CYS A 217 7.54 16.39 -24.18
C CYS A 217 8.75 15.60 -24.72
N SER A 218 9.57 15.07 -23.83
CA SER A 218 10.84 14.40 -24.18
C SER A 218 10.75 13.30 -25.23
N ASN A 219 9.54 12.78 -25.51
CA ASN A 219 9.36 11.63 -26.42
C ASN A 219 8.28 11.83 -27.52
N ARG A 220 7.70 13.03 -27.66
CA ARG A 220 6.61 13.25 -28.62
C ARG A 220 6.95 14.35 -29.60
N ASP A 221 6.75 14.08 -30.90
CA ASP A 221 6.83 15.13 -31.92
C ASP A 221 5.63 16.06 -31.81
N ILE A 222 5.89 17.28 -31.37
CA ILE A 222 4.90 18.34 -31.16
C ILE A 222 4.91 19.36 -32.29
N SER A 223 5.92 19.31 -33.19
CA SER A 223 6.05 20.24 -34.31
C SER A 223 4.80 20.17 -35.20
N ASN A 224 4.29 21.33 -35.59
CA ASN A 224 3.13 21.50 -36.46
C ASN A 224 1.77 20.97 -35.90
N LYS A 225 1.65 20.75 -34.62
CA LYS A 225 0.36 20.38 -34.03
C LYS A 225 -0.53 21.63 -33.86
N PRO A 226 -1.85 21.49 -33.99
CA PRO A 226 -2.77 22.60 -33.74
C PRO A 226 -2.79 23.01 -32.28
N ILE A 227 -3.17 24.23 -32.00
CA ILE A 227 -3.42 24.68 -30.62
C ILE A 227 -4.75 24.10 -30.16
N TYR A 228 -4.70 23.33 -29.09
CA TYR A 228 -5.88 22.75 -28.45
C TYR A 228 -6.38 23.69 -27.35
N ARG A 229 -7.69 23.93 -27.31
CA ARG A 229 -8.35 24.63 -26.21
C ARG A 229 -9.26 23.64 -25.48
N MET A 230 -9.11 23.56 -24.16
CA MET A 230 -9.98 22.74 -23.34
C MET A 230 -11.22 23.52 -22.94
N LYS A 231 -12.38 22.88 -23.05
CA LYS A 231 -13.61 23.45 -22.52
C LYS A 231 -13.61 23.25 -20.99
N PRO A 232 -13.64 24.34 -20.19
CA PRO A 232 -13.65 24.20 -18.74
C PRO A 232 -14.88 23.40 -18.31
N THR A 233 -14.68 22.45 -17.41
CA THR A 233 -15.76 21.65 -16.81
C THR A 233 -15.89 22.05 -15.35
N ARG A 234 -17.08 22.46 -14.96
CA ARG A 234 -17.35 22.77 -13.55
C ARG A 234 -17.44 21.49 -12.74
N ILE A 235 -16.68 21.45 -11.65
CA ILE A 235 -16.64 20.29 -10.74
C ILE A 235 -17.51 20.61 -9.52
N LEU A 236 -18.58 19.85 -9.35
CA LEU A 236 -19.43 19.93 -8.17
C LEU A 236 -19.16 18.73 -7.27
N VAL A 237 -18.87 18.98 -6.00
CA VAL A 237 -18.57 17.94 -5.01
C VAL A 237 -19.63 18.01 -3.91
N ASP A 238 -20.27 16.87 -3.63
CA ASP A 238 -21.10 16.72 -2.44
C ASP A 238 -20.20 16.56 -1.21
N THR A 239 -20.02 17.65 -0.49
CA THR A 239 -19.15 17.70 0.68
C THR A 239 -19.67 16.86 1.84
N THR A 240 -20.99 16.75 2.00
CA THR A 240 -21.60 15.96 3.09
C THR A 240 -21.33 14.47 2.89
N ALA A 241 -21.62 13.96 1.71
CA ALA A 241 -21.32 12.57 1.35
C ALA A 241 -19.82 12.26 1.45
N LEU A 242 -18.97 13.20 1.02
CA LEU A 242 -17.51 13.06 1.10
C LEU A 242 -17.01 12.94 2.54
N TRP A 243 -17.50 13.78 3.46
CA TRP A 243 -17.10 13.71 4.87
C TRP A 243 -17.56 12.42 5.54
N HIS A 244 -18.79 11.99 5.28
CA HIS A 244 -19.30 10.71 5.77
C HIS A 244 -18.47 9.53 5.25
N HIS A 245 -18.13 9.54 3.97
CA HIS A 245 -17.27 8.50 3.38
C HIS A 245 -15.87 8.43 4.06
N ILE A 246 -15.26 9.58 4.33
CA ILE A 246 -13.96 9.63 5.01
C ILE A 246 -14.05 9.06 6.41
N ASP A 247 -15.10 9.38 7.14
CA ASP A 247 -15.27 8.98 8.53
C ASP A 247 -15.58 7.49 8.71
N GLU A 248 -16.44 6.91 7.87
CA GLU A 248 -17.06 5.62 8.12
C GLU A 248 -16.82 4.57 7.03
N GLU A 249 -16.78 4.97 5.76
CA GLU A 249 -16.80 4.03 4.64
C GLU A 249 -15.41 3.80 4.02
N SER A 250 -14.45 4.65 4.29
CA SER A 250 -13.12 4.56 3.69
C SER A 250 -12.43 3.23 4.06
N ILE A 251 -11.52 2.78 3.20
CA ILE A 251 -10.72 1.58 3.46
C ILE A 251 -9.93 1.75 4.77
N ASP A 252 -9.44 2.96 5.06
CA ASP A 252 -8.71 3.27 6.28
C ASP A 252 -9.60 3.17 7.54
N ALA A 253 -10.86 3.61 7.44
CA ALA A 253 -11.84 3.42 8.51
C ALA A 253 -12.05 1.93 8.82
N ARG A 254 -12.19 1.11 7.78
CA ARG A 254 -12.34 -0.35 7.91
C ARG A 254 -11.10 -1.02 8.49
N ILE A 255 -9.90 -0.61 8.06
CA ILE A 255 -8.63 -1.12 8.59
C ILE A 255 -8.54 -0.88 10.11
N VAL A 256 -8.90 0.32 10.57
CA VAL A 256 -8.89 0.65 12.00
C VAL A 256 -9.89 -0.20 12.77
N MET A 257 -11.10 -0.34 12.26
CA MET A 257 -12.13 -1.20 12.89
C MET A 257 -11.65 -2.66 13.01
N VAL A 258 -11.02 -3.21 11.98
CA VAL A 258 -10.49 -4.58 12.03
C VAL A 258 -9.33 -4.69 13.03
N LYS A 259 -8.44 -3.69 13.11
CA LYS A 259 -7.37 -3.65 14.13
C LYS A 259 -7.92 -3.63 15.55
N GLU A 260 -8.95 -2.84 15.82
CA GLU A 260 -9.63 -2.86 17.11
C GLU A 260 -10.24 -4.23 17.44
N GLN A 261 -10.86 -4.87 16.45
CA GLN A 261 -11.41 -6.22 16.64
C GLN A 261 -10.32 -7.28 16.87
N ILE A 262 -9.14 -7.13 16.25
CA ILE A 262 -7.98 -8.00 16.52
C ILE A 262 -7.54 -7.83 17.98
N ALA A 263 -7.38 -6.60 18.46
CA ALA A 263 -6.99 -6.34 19.85
C ALA A 263 -8.01 -6.90 20.85
N ASP A 264 -9.31 -6.80 20.56
CA ASP A 264 -10.38 -7.41 21.36
C ASP A 264 -10.29 -8.93 21.38
N ASN A 265 -10.06 -9.54 20.24
CA ASN A 265 -9.94 -10.98 20.12
C ASN A 265 -8.67 -11.51 20.82
N ASP A 266 -7.55 -10.78 20.70
CA ASP A 266 -6.29 -11.11 21.38
C ASP A 266 -6.42 -10.94 22.91
N SER A 267 -7.19 -9.97 23.39
CA SER A 267 -7.55 -9.84 24.80
C SER A 267 -8.33 -11.05 25.33
N LYS A 268 -9.28 -11.57 24.54
CA LYS A 268 -10.01 -12.80 24.87
C LYS A 268 -9.08 -14.01 24.89
N LEU A 269 -8.24 -14.17 23.85
CA LEU A 269 -7.26 -15.25 23.80
C LEU A 269 -6.27 -15.22 24.97
N ALA A 270 -5.81 -14.02 25.37
CA ALA A 270 -4.93 -13.85 26.51
C ALA A 270 -5.55 -14.41 27.80
N ASN A 271 -6.86 -14.23 27.99
CA ASN A 271 -7.56 -14.79 29.16
C ASN A 271 -7.51 -16.32 29.19
N TYR A 272 -7.59 -16.98 28.02
CA TYR A 272 -7.54 -18.44 27.96
C TYR A 272 -6.13 -19.01 28.18
N LEU A 273 -5.09 -18.28 27.78
CA LEU A 273 -3.70 -18.75 27.89
C LEU A 273 -3.20 -18.79 29.32
N SER A 274 -3.86 -18.12 30.26
CA SER A 274 -3.47 -18.07 31.67
C SER A 274 -4.15 -19.09 32.55
N THR A 275 -5.11 -19.81 32.00
CA THR A 275 -5.85 -20.81 32.80
C THR A 275 -5.01 -22.06 33.00
N THR A 276 -5.29 -22.76 34.11
CA THR A 276 -4.74 -24.07 34.42
C THR A 276 -4.87 -25.01 33.22
N ARG A 277 -3.77 -25.61 32.81
CA ARG A 277 -3.78 -26.61 31.73
C ARG A 277 -4.09 -27.96 32.32
N ILE A 278 -5.07 -28.63 31.74
CA ILE A 278 -5.45 -29.97 32.10
C ILE A 278 -5.15 -30.89 30.89
N THR A 279 -4.22 -31.80 31.08
CA THR A 279 -3.76 -32.72 30.04
C THR A 279 -3.88 -34.15 30.52
N PRO A 280 -5.01 -34.88 30.26
CA PRO A 280 -5.05 -36.30 30.36
C PRO A 280 -3.97 -36.93 29.48
N PHE A 281 -3.28 -37.92 29.95
CA PHE A 281 -2.26 -38.59 29.18
C PHE A 281 -2.27 -40.12 29.42
N ALA A 282 -1.86 -40.84 28.39
CA ALA A 282 -1.49 -42.24 28.49
C ALA A 282 -0.02 -42.33 28.06
N ARG A 283 0.78 -42.96 28.89
CA ARG A 283 2.21 -43.10 28.72
C ARG A 283 2.60 -44.54 28.72
N TRP A 284 3.43 -44.93 27.77
CA TRP A 284 4.11 -46.21 27.73
C TRP A 284 5.60 -45.97 27.85
N SER A 285 6.25 -46.72 28.76
CA SER A 285 7.69 -46.60 29.02
C SER A 285 8.32 -47.98 28.96
N SER A 286 9.42 -48.11 28.22
CA SER A 286 10.23 -49.32 28.16
C SER A 286 11.60 -49.02 28.75
N TYR A 287 12.00 -49.80 29.71
CA TYR A 287 13.25 -49.65 30.46
C TYR A 287 14.16 -50.79 30.11
N TRP A 288 15.35 -50.50 29.60
CA TRP A 288 16.43 -51.48 29.44
C TRP A 288 17.31 -51.47 30.68
N GLN A 289 17.14 -52.54 31.44
CA GLN A 289 17.90 -52.74 32.68
C GLN A 289 19.33 -53.20 32.40
N SER A 290 20.20 -53.05 33.37
CA SER A 290 21.62 -53.46 33.26
C SER A 290 21.84 -54.95 33.09
N ASN A 291 20.89 -55.80 33.54
CA ASN A 291 20.89 -57.23 33.36
C ASN A 291 20.32 -57.70 32.01
N ASN A 292 20.23 -56.80 31.02
CA ASN A 292 19.63 -57.00 29.70
C ASN A 292 18.14 -57.37 29.71
N LYS A 293 17.46 -57.23 30.85
CA LYS A 293 16.00 -57.39 30.88
C LYS A 293 15.33 -56.07 30.43
N ILE A 294 14.21 -56.23 29.74
CA ILE A 294 13.33 -55.14 29.32
C ILE A 294 12.10 -55.16 30.22
N SER A 295 11.83 -54.05 30.87
CA SER A 295 10.60 -53.83 31.63
C SER A 295 9.72 -52.80 30.97
N ASN A 296 8.43 -53.08 30.76
CA ASN A 296 7.46 -52.22 30.14
C ASN A 296 6.44 -51.78 31.18
N ASN A 297 6.19 -50.49 31.30
CA ASN A 297 5.19 -49.93 32.18
C ASN A 297 4.24 -49.01 31.36
N GLY A 298 2.97 -49.10 31.70
CA GLY A 298 1.93 -48.24 31.15
C GLY A 298 1.32 -47.37 32.28
N ASP A 299 1.30 -46.08 32.09
CA ASP A 299 0.73 -45.12 33.03
C ASP A 299 -0.40 -44.36 32.37
N ILE A 300 -1.50 -44.15 33.10
CA ILE A 300 -2.58 -43.25 32.72
C ILE A 300 -2.74 -42.22 33.80
N GLY A 301 -2.81 -40.93 33.43
CA GLY A 301 -2.90 -39.88 34.42
C GLY A 301 -3.46 -38.58 33.86
N VAL A 302 -3.55 -37.59 34.72
CA VAL A 302 -3.93 -36.24 34.37
C VAL A 302 -2.86 -35.31 34.89
N ARG A 303 -2.30 -34.51 33.99
CA ARG A 303 -1.30 -33.50 34.34
C ARG A 303 -2.01 -32.17 34.46
N PHE A 304 -1.82 -31.52 35.61
CA PHE A 304 -2.27 -30.16 35.89
C PHE A 304 -1.05 -29.21 35.81
N THR A 305 -1.16 -28.16 35.03
CA THR A 305 -0.16 -27.12 35.01
C THR A 305 -0.84 -25.80 35.44
N ILE A 306 -0.50 -25.33 36.61
CA ILE A 306 -1.03 -24.10 37.19
C ILE A 306 0.06 -23.04 37.05
N PRO A 307 -0.15 -21.95 36.28
CA PRO A 307 0.82 -20.88 36.19
C PRO A 307 0.85 -20.13 37.54
N ILE A 308 2.02 -20.08 38.17
CA ILE A 308 2.22 -19.36 39.45
C ILE A 308 2.19 -17.83 39.21
N TYR A 309 2.60 -17.41 38.04
CA TYR A 309 2.60 -16.01 37.63
C TYR A 309 1.59 -15.76 36.51
N ASN A 310 0.67 -14.82 36.74
CA ASN A 310 -0.34 -14.46 35.77
C ASN A 310 0.00 -13.11 35.13
N GLU A 311 0.54 -13.13 33.91
CA GLU A 311 0.86 -11.92 33.12
C GLU A 311 -0.38 -11.25 32.48
N ASN A 312 -1.53 -11.88 32.54
CA ASN A 312 -2.72 -11.48 31.78
C ASN A 312 -3.26 -10.11 32.11
N PRO A 313 -3.31 -9.66 33.40
CA PRO A 313 -3.80 -8.34 33.69
C PRO A 313 -2.96 -7.24 33.01
N ARG A 314 -1.64 -7.46 32.91
CA ARG A 314 -0.73 -6.55 32.21
C ARG A 314 -0.90 -6.61 30.70
N LYS A 315 -1.03 -7.81 30.12
CA LYS A 315 -1.32 -7.99 28.68
C LYS A 315 -2.65 -7.37 28.29
N ARG A 316 -3.67 -7.52 29.10
CA ARG A 316 -4.97 -6.85 28.87
C ARG A 316 -4.84 -5.34 28.87
N LYS A 317 -4.17 -4.76 29.88
CA LYS A 317 -3.91 -3.33 29.89
C LYS A 317 -3.12 -2.86 28.67
N ALA A 318 -2.10 -3.61 28.24
CA ALA A 318 -1.35 -3.30 27.03
C ALA A 318 -2.24 -3.28 25.79
N LEU A 319 -3.14 -4.26 25.65
CA LEU A 319 -4.10 -4.32 24.52
C LEU A 319 -5.17 -3.22 24.60
N GLU A 320 -5.62 -2.84 25.78
CA GLU A 320 -6.50 -1.68 25.98
C GLU A 320 -5.79 -0.37 25.58
N THR A 321 -4.53 -0.19 26.01
CA THR A 321 -3.71 0.95 25.58
C THR A 321 -3.45 0.95 24.09
N GLU A 322 -3.22 -0.21 23.48
CA GLU A 322 -3.07 -0.34 22.03
C GLU A 322 -4.33 0.12 21.27
N LYS A 323 -5.53 -0.21 21.78
CA LYS A 323 -6.77 0.31 21.21
C LYS A 323 -6.87 1.83 21.31
N GLU A 324 -6.46 2.41 22.42
CA GLU A 324 -6.46 3.86 22.57
C GLU A 324 -5.48 4.51 21.59
N ILE A 325 -4.30 3.91 21.39
CA ILE A 325 -3.32 4.35 20.40
C ILE A 325 -3.93 4.28 18.98
N ILE A 326 -4.57 3.18 18.62
CA ILE A 326 -5.22 3.01 17.32
C ILE A 326 -6.29 4.09 17.10
N ARG A 327 -7.12 4.38 18.09
CA ARG A 327 -8.15 5.42 18.02
C ARG A 327 -7.58 6.83 17.95
N SER A 328 -6.56 7.11 18.74
CA SER A 328 -5.87 8.41 18.72
C SER A 328 -5.19 8.67 17.38
N SER A 329 -4.45 7.69 16.86
CA SER A 329 -3.82 7.77 15.53
C SER A 329 -4.87 8.04 14.46
N ARG A 330 -5.98 7.28 14.45
CA ARG A 330 -7.07 7.52 13.51
C ARG A 330 -7.61 8.94 13.57
N SER A 331 -7.85 9.45 14.80
CA SER A 331 -8.37 10.81 14.97
C SER A 331 -7.44 11.86 14.37
N THR A 332 -6.13 11.65 14.46
CA THR A 332 -5.11 12.52 13.85
C THR A 332 -5.12 12.39 12.34
N ASP A 333 -5.07 11.16 11.82
CA ASP A 333 -5.06 10.88 10.37
C ASP A 333 -6.31 11.45 9.68
N VAL A 334 -7.50 11.29 10.30
CA VAL A 334 -8.76 11.83 9.77
C VAL A 334 -8.74 13.36 9.73
N LYS A 335 -8.17 14.01 10.77
CA LYS A 335 -8.04 15.48 10.77
C LYS A 335 -7.13 15.96 9.65
N GLU A 336 -5.99 15.32 9.44
CA GLU A 336 -5.04 15.66 8.37
C GLU A 336 -5.66 15.45 6.99
N ILE A 337 -6.36 14.34 6.78
CA ILE A 337 -7.07 14.05 5.53
C ILE A 337 -8.14 15.13 5.28
N LYS A 338 -8.97 15.44 6.29
CA LYS A 338 -10.00 16.48 6.16
C LYS A 338 -9.42 17.85 5.86
N GLN A 339 -8.30 18.20 6.49
CA GLN A 339 -7.61 19.45 6.20
C GLN A 339 -7.09 19.51 4.76
N SER A 340 -6.44 18.45 4.30
CA SER A 340 -5.92 18.34 2.93
C SER A 340 -7.04 18.40 1.89
N VAL A 341 -8.12 17.65 2.11
CA VAL A 341 -9.32 17.67 1.25
C VAL A 341 -9.99 19.04 1.27
N GLY A 342 -10.06 19.71 2.42
CA GLY A 342 -10.60 21.07 2.55
C GLY A 342 -9.82 22.09 1.71
N ILE A 343 -8.50 21.97 1.67
CA ILE A 343 -7.65 22.80 0.80
C ILE A 343 -7.95 22.54 -0.68
N LEU A 344 -8.11 21.26 -1.08
CA LEU A 344 -8.44 20.91 -2.45
C LEU A 344 -9.83 21.41 -2.86
N LEU A 345 -10.84 21.30 -1.99
CA LEU A 345 -12.19 21.83 -2.23
C LEU A 345 -12.17 23.33 -2.46
N LYS A 346 -11.44 24.11 -1.64
CA LYS A 346 -11.26 25.55 -1.85
C LYS A 346 -10.59 25.87 -3.18
N ARG A 347 -9.60 25.06 -3.60
CA ARG A 347 -8.98 25.23 -4.93
C ARG A 347 -9.98 24.98 -6.05
N ILE A 348 -10.81 23.94 -5.94
CA ILE A 348 -11.86 23.64 -6.92
C ILE A 348 -12.88 24.80 -6.99
N GLU A 349 -13.33 25.31 -5.85
CA GLU A 349 -14.23 26.46 -5.80
C GLU A 349 -13.64 27.72 -6.47
N ASN A 350 -12.36 27.98 -6.26
CA ASN A 350 -11.66 29.11 -6.89
C ASN A 350 -11.45 28.93 -8.40
N LEU A 351 -11.46 27.71 -8.91
CA LEU A 351 -11.31 27.40 -10.33
C LEU A 351 -12.64 27.32 -11.08
N ASN A 352 -13.76 27.14 -10.37
CA ASN A 352 -15.12 27.10 -10.93
C ASN A 352 -15.72 28.48 -11.14
#